data_ca81d36eb5e72df27e08af4c980721ee
#
_entry.id   ca81d36eb5e72df27e08af4c980721ee
#
_cell.length_a   1.000
_cell.length_b   1.000
_cell.length_c   1.000
_cell.angle_alpha   90.00
_cell.angle_beta   90.00
_cell.angle_gamma   90.00
#
_symmetry.space_group_name_H-M   'P 1'
#
loop_
_entity.id
_entity.type
_entity.pdbx_description
1 polymer ?
#
loop_
_entity_poly.entity_id
_entity_poly.type
_entity_poly.pdbx_seq_one_letter_code
_entity_poly.pdbx_strand_id
1 'polypeptide(L)'
;MKIALLSEEPQNLQRVFPEELRERLAALGELYGPVLSKATLEKHKRFTCDCEAIFSTWGMAPLSTQEIQTYFPNLRAVFYAAGTVQYFARPFLERGVEVFSAWQANAVPVAEFTFAQIVLAAKGYFQSAGRCKKGYWSAQHMAQRHPGNYRLQVGIVGVGSIGSLVCERLKTIDCEALAYDPYLSEERARALGVRLVSLPELFSSCD
;
A
#
# COMPACT_ATOMS: atom_id res chain seq x y z
N MET A 1 -9.75 11.33 25.64
CA MET A 1 -8.58 10.96 24.80
C MET A 1 -8.21 12.15 23.93
N LYS A 2 -6.94 12.59 23.93
CA LYS A 2 -6.45 13.64 23.03
C LYS A 2 -5.83 13.02 21.79
N ILE A 3 -6.20 13.50 20.62
CA ILE A 3 -5.86 12.95 19.29
C ILE A 3 -5.11 14.01 18.49
N ALA A 4 -3.97 13.64 17.89
CA ALA A 4 -3.22 14.47 16.96
C ALA A 4 -3.17 13.88 15.55
N LEU A 5 -3.13 14.74 14.54
CA LEU A 5 -2.75 14.40 13.17
C LEU A 5 -1.29 14.79 12.96
N LEU A 6 -0.45 13.83 12.54
CA LEU A 6 1.00 14.04 12.37
C LEU A 6 1.45 13.64 10.97
N SER A 7 2.03 14.58 10.22
CA SER A 7 2.62 14.31 8.90
C SER A 7 3.55 15.42 8.46
N GLU A 8 4.64 15.09 7.79
CA GLU A 8 5.49 16.04 7.05
C GLU A 8 4.80 16.52 5.75
N GLU A 9 3.75 15.80 5.31
CA GLU A 9 3.00 16.09 4.09
C GLU A 9 1.51 16.28 4.40
N PRO A 10 1.09 17.46 4.88
CA PRO A 10 -0.29 17.74 5.31
C PRO A 10 -1.36 17.44 4.24
N GLN A 11 -1.02 17.60 2.94
CA GLN A 11 -1.91 17.31 1.82
C GLN A 11 -2.31 15.83 1.74
N ASN A 12 -1.43 14.91 2.13
CA ASN A 12 -1.75 13.48 2.19
C ASN A 12 -2.76 13.19 3.30
N LEU A 13 -2.63 13.85 4.45
CA LEU A 13 -3.61 13.74 5.52
C LEU A 13 -4.98 14.29 5.12
N GLN A 14 -5.04 15.42 4.43
CA GLN A 14 -6.31 15.97 3.95
C GLN A 14 -7.04 15.03 3.00
N ARG A 15 -6.27 14.34 2.13
CA ARG A 15 -6.82 13.35 1.18
C ARG A 15 -7.33 12.09 1.87
N VAL A 16 -6.61 11.59 2.89
CA VAL A 16 -6.94 10.33 3.58
C VAL A 16 -7.93 10.53 4.72
N PHE A 17 -7.88 11.69 5.38
CA PHE A 17 -8.80 12.11 6.43
C PHE A 17 -9.55 13.38 6.00
N PRO A 18 -10.52 13.28 5.07
CA PRO A 18 -11.41 14.39 4.73
C PRO A 18 -12.25 14.80 5.95
N GLU A 19 -12.97 15.93 5.84
CA GLU A 19 -13.69 16.51 6.97
C GLU A 19 -14.61 15.51 7.68
N GLU A 20 -15.40 14.75 6.92
CA GLU A 20 -16.28 13.71 7.48
C GLU A 20 -15.56 12.71 8.41
N LEU A 21 -14.34 12.27 8.02
CA LEU A 21 -13.54 11.36 8.86
C LEU A 21 -12.93 12.08 10.06
N ARG A 22 -12.59 13.36 9.94
CA ARG A 22 -12.12 14.18 11.06
C ARG A 22 -13.22 14.40 12.09
N GLU A 23 -14.45 14.64 11.67
CA GLU A 23 -15.63 14.71 12.56
C GLU A 23 -15.82 13.40 13.32
N ARG A 24 -15.65 12.25 12.63
CA ARG A 24 -15.70 10.94 13.30
C ARG A 24 -14.56 10.75 14.31
N LEU A 25 -13.36 11.23 14.02
CA LEU A 25 -12.25 11.22 14.98
C LEU A 25 -12.54 12.14 16.17
N ALA A 26 -13.10 13.32 15.93
CA ALA A 26 -13.49 14.26 16.97
C ALA A 26 -14.60 13.72 17.88
N ALA A 27 -15.44 12.81 17.39
CA ALA A 27 -16.42 12.11 18.21
C ALA A 27 -15.79 11.08 19.17
N LEU A 28 -14.56 10.61 18.90
CA LEU A 28 -13.82 9.69 19.77
C LEU A 28 -13.02 10.40 20.86
N GLY A 29 -12.76 11.71 20.72
CA GLY A 29 -11.96 12.46 21.66
C GLY A 29 -11.67 13.89 21.18
N GLU A 30 -10.83 14.61 21.92
CA GLU A 30 -10.38 15.95 21.57
C GLU A 30 -9.38 15.88 20.40
N LEU A 31 -9.86 16.11 19.18
CA LEU A 31 -9.01 16.18 17.99
C LEU A 31 -8.34 17.55 17.90
N TYR A 32 -7.01 17.56 17.84
CA TYR A 32 -6.26 18.80 17.63
C TYR A 32 -6.42 19.31 16.20
N GLY A 33 -6.82 20.57 16.06
CA GLY A 33 -7.15 21.15 14.75
C GLY A 33 -5.98 21.20 13.76
N PRO A 34 -4.78 21.69 14.12
CA PRO A 34 -3.63 21.74 13.24
C PRO A 34 -3.05 20.35 12.95
N VAL A 35 -2.65 20.11 11.70
CA VAL A 35 -1.75 19.00 11.36
C VAL A 35 -0.36 19.35 11.87
N LEU A 36 0.21 18.45 12.68
CA LEU A 36 1.55 18.60 13.23
C LEU A 36 2.60 18.05 12.25
N SER A 37 3.77 18.66 12.25
CA SER A 37 5.00 18.15 11.65
C SER A 37 6.11 18.15 12.68
N LYS A 38 7.20 17.43 12.43
CA LYS A 38 8.36 17.42 13.34
C LYS A 38 8.84 18.83 13.67
N ALA A 39 8.89 19.72 12.68
CA ALA A 39 9.31 21.11 12.84
C ALA A 39 8.38 21.96 13.74
N THR A 40 7.13 21.55 13.90
CA THR A 40 6.14 22.31 14.68
C THR A 40 5.91 21.76 16.08
N LEU A 41 6.45 20.60 16.45
CA LEU A 41 6.18 19.93 17.73
C LEU A 41 6.48 20.80 18.94
N GLU A 42 7.61 21.50 18.93
CA GLU A 42 7.99 22.37 20.08
C GLU A 42 6.94 23.46 20.34
N LYS A 43 6.42 24.08 19.27
CA LYS A 43 5.36 25.10 19.38
C LYS A 43 4.06 24.55 19.95
N HIS A 44 3.77 23.26 19.75
CA HIS A 44 2.52 22.61 20.15
C HIS A 44 2.68 21.67 21.35
N LYS A 45 3.83 21.72 22.03
CA LYS A 45 4.22 20.79 23.10
C LYS A 45 3.18 20.71 24.22
N ARG A 46 2.54 21.81 24.57
CA ARG A 46 1.49 21.83 25.61
C ARG A 46 0.34 20.86 25.31
N PHE A 47 -0.03 20.72 24.03
CA PHE A 47 -1.07 19.77 23.63
C PHE A 47 -0.49 18.37 23.47
N THR A 48 0.66 18.25 22.80
CA THR A 48 1.24 16.94 22.44
C THR A 48 1.66 16.15 23.68
N CYS A 49 2.05 16.79 24.76
CA CYS A 49 2.35 16.11 26.03
C CYS A 49 1.18 15.31 26.61
N ASP A 50 -0.06 15.73 26.35
CA ASP A 50 -1.26 15.02 26.81
C ASP A 50 -1.88 14.13 25.72
N CYS A 51 -1.25 14.06 24.52
CA CYS A 51 -1.77 13.29 23.40
C CYS A 51 -1.64 11.79 23.65
N GLU A 52 -2.72 11.07 23.45
CA GLU A 52 -2.79 9.62 23.65
C GLU A 52 -2.81 8.84 22.33
N ALA A 53 -3.25 9.47 21.23
CA ALA A 53 -3.32 8.83 19.92
C ALA A 53 -2.84 9.74 18.79
N ILE A 54 -2.08 9.21 17.88
CA ILE A 54 -1.67 9.85 16.64
C ILE A 54 -2.33 9.15 15.47
N PHE A 55 -2.94 9.90 14.56
CA PHE A 55 -3.36 9.42 13.25
C PHE A 55 -2.45 10.01 12.18
N SER A 56 -2.01 9.17 11.26
CA SER A 56 -1.08 9.53 10.20
C SER A 56 -1.31 8.71 8.93
N THR A 57 -0.61 9.08 7.88
CA THR A 57 -0.58 8.39 6.58
C THR A 57 0.79 8.60 5.92
N TRP A 58 0.90 8.51 4.59
CA TRP A 58 2.14 8.84 3.88
C TRP A 58 2.67 10.19 4.33
N GLY A 59 3.96 10.24 4.61
CA GLY A 59 4.62 11.41 5.20
C GLY A 59 4.62 11.40 6.74
N MET A 60 4.39 10.26 7.40
CA MET A 60 4.57 10.14 8.86
C MET A 60 5.97 10.62 9.26
N ALA A 61 6.01 11.54 10.23
CA ALA A 61 7.26 12.08 10.75
C ALA A 61 8.11 10.98 11.42
N PRO A 62 9.36 10.76 11.01
CA PRO A 62 10.25 9.85 11.71
C PRO A 62 10.77 10.51 13.00
N LEU A 63 10.22 10.10 14.13
CA LEU A 63 10.63 10.57 15.45
C LEU A 63 11.58 9.56 16.11
N SER A 64 12.61 10.07 16.77
CA SER A 64 13.46 9.29 17.66
C SER A 64 12.74 8.96 18.97
N THR A 65 13.23 7.94 19.68
CA THR A 65 12.74 7.57 21.02
C THR A 65 12.75 8.78 21.99
N GLN A 66 13.80 9.61 21.91
CA GLN A 66 13.92 10.83 22.73
C GLN A 66 12.87 11.89 22.36
N GLU A 67 12.59 12.09 21.07
CA GLU A 67 11.55 13.03 20.61
C GLU A 67 10.15 12.57 21.01
N ILE A 68 9.87 11.27 20.91
CA ILE A 68 8.61 10.69 21.36
C ILE A 68 8.44 10.92 22.87
N GLN A 69 9.50 10.69 23.66
CA GLN A 69 9.46 10.95 25.10
C GLN A 69 9.24 12.43 25.43
N THR A 70 9.82 13.33 24.64
CA THR A 70 9.76 14.79 24.89
C THR A 70 8.42 15.39 24.50
N TYR A 71 7.86 14.94 23.36
CA TYR A 71 6.67 15.58 22.78
C TYR A 71 5.39 14.76 23.00
N PHE A 72 5.49 13.45 23.18
CA PHE A 72 4.37 12.54 23.32
C PHE A 72 4.54 11.54 24.48
N PRO A 73 4.81 12.03 25.71
CA PRO A 73 5.10 11.14 26.86
C PRO A 73 3.92 10.22 27.23
N ASN A 74 2.68 10.64 26.92
CA ASN A 74 1.45 9.90 27.23
C ASN A 74 0.85 9.15 26.04
N LEU A 75 1.59 9.08 24.92
CA LEU A 75 1.12 8.41 23.71
C LEU A 75 0.96 6.91 23.95
N ARG A 76 -0.16 6.38 23.53
CA ARG A 76 -0.53 4.96 23.65
C ARG A 76 -0.58 4.26 22.30
N ALA A 77 -1.02 4.97 21.25
CA ALA A 77 -1.21 4.35 19.95
C ALA A 77 -0.90 5.29 18.78
N VAL A 78 -0.40 4.71 17.69
CA VAL A 78 -0.27 5.33 16.37
C VAL A 78 -1.12 4.55 15.38
N PHE A 79 -2.04 5.22 14.72
CA PHE A 79 -2.89 4.67 13.66
C PHE A 79 -2.40 5.20 12.31
N TYR A 80 -1.77 4.31 11.54
CA TYR A 80 -1.18 4.63 10.24
C TYR A 80 -2.08 4.16 9.11
N ALA A 81 -2.74 5.09 8.43
CA ALA A 81 -3.69 4.82 7.35
C ALA A 81 -2.99 4.56 5.99
N ALA A 82 -1.93 3.74 6.01
CA ALA A 82 -1.22 3.28 4.83
C ALA A 82 -0.55 1.90 5.10
N GLY A 83 0.41 1.50 4.29
CA GLY A 83 1.00 0.16 4.33
C GLY A 83 2.16 0.01 5.31
N THR A 84 3.40 0.10 4.82
CA THR A 84 4.60 -0.21 5.60
C THR A 84 4.89 0.82 6.69
N VAL A 85 5.20 0.34 7.89
CA VAL A 85 5.55 1.16 9.07
C VAL A 85 7.04 1.07 9.43
N GLN A 86 7.82 0.29 8.69
CA GLN A 86 9.20 -0.06 9.04
C GLN A 86 10.12 1.14 9.26
N TYR A 87 9.90 2.22 8.51
CA TYR A 87 10.78 3.39 8.54
C TYR A 87 10.60 4.29 9.78
N PHE A 88 9.47 4.13 10.54
CA PHE A 88 9.21 4.99 11.69
C PHE A 88 8.78 4.21 12.95
N ALA A 89 8.26 2.98 12.85
CA ALA A 89 7.56 2.33 13.95
C ALA A 89 8.45 1.94 15.12
N ARG A 90 9.71 1.55 14.88
CA ARG A 90 10.61 1.01 15.92
C ARG A 90 10.72 1.90 17.17
N PRO A 91 10.97 3.21 17.08
CA PRO A 91 11.09 4.06 18.27
C PRO A 91 9.79 4.16 19.10
N PHE A 92 8.63 4.06 18.43
CA PHE A 92 7.33 4.01 19.11
C PHE A 92 7.14 2.70 19.89
N LEU A 93 7.44 1.57 19.23
CA LEU A 93 7.36 0.24 19.85
C LEU A 93 8.31 0.10 21.05
N GLU A 94 9.53 0.63 20.96
CA GLU A 94 10.51 0.67 22.05
C GLU A 94 10.00 1.47 23.27
N ARG A 95 9.07 2.39 23.06
CA ARG A 95 8.39 3.17 24.11
C ARG A 95 7.09 2.51 24.60
N GLY A 96 6.76 1.32 24.13
CA GLY A 96 5.51 0.62 24.48
C GLY A 96 4.26 1.22 23.80
N VAL A 97 4.44 2.05 22.77
CA VAL A 97 3.34 2.60 21.97
C VAL A 97 2.91 1.57 20.93
N GLU A 98 1.63 1.26 20.87
CA GLU A 98 1.08 0.38 19.86
C GLU A 98 1.05 1.06 18.48
N VAL A 99 1.41 0.32 17.44
CA VAL A 99 1.40 0.83 16.06
C VAL A 99 0.48 -0.02 15.20
N PHE A 100 -0.62 0.57 14.76
CA PHE A 100 -1.60 -0.06 13.88
C PHE A 100 -1.40 0.45 12.44
N SER A 101 -1.40 -0.47 11.49
CA SER A 101 -1.27 -0.15 10.06
C SER A 101 -2.49 -0.65 9.28
N ALA A 102 -2.96 0.16 8.34
CA ALA A 102 -4.04 -0.20 7.43
C ALA A 102 -3.54 -0.96 6.18
N TRP A 103 -2.49 -1.77 6.32
CA TRP A 103 -1.80 -2.43 5.21
C TRP A 103 -2.73 -3.32 4.37
N GLN A 104 -3.72 -3.98 4.99
CA GLN A 104 -4.69 -4.82 4.28
C GLN A 104 -5.60 -3.98 3.36
N ALA A 105 -6.14 -2.89 3.88
CA ALA A 105 -6.96 -1.97 3.10
C ALA A 105 -6.13 -1.30 1.98
N ASN A 106 -4.90 -0.92 2.29
CA ASN A 106 -3.97 -0.32 1.32
C ASN A 106 -3.58 -1.30 0.20
N ALA A 107 -3.58 -2.61 0.46
CA ALA A 107 -3.24 -3.62 -0.55
C ALA A 107 -4.29 -3.74 -1.66
N VAL A 108 -5.56 -3.46 -1.37
CA VAL A 108 -6.66 -3.64 -2.34
C VAL A 108 -6.48 -2.80 -3.60
N PRO A 109 -6.38 -1.46 -3.55
CA PRO A 109 -6.21 -0.66 -4.75
C PRO A 109 -4.90 -0.95 -5.50
N VAL A 110 -3.85 -1.37 -4.80
CA VAL A 110 -2.58 -1.76 -5.45
C VAL A 110 -2.76 -3.05 -6.25
N ALA A 111 -3.46 -4.03 -5.69
CA ALA A 111 -3.76 -5.27 -6.41
C ALA A 111 -4.69 -5.04 -7.60
N GLU A 112 -5.66 -4.15 -7.50
CA GLU A 112 -6.54 -3.74 -8.60
C GLU A 112 -5.76 -3.09 -9.73
N PHE A 113 -4.91 -2.14 -9.39
CA PHE A 113 -4.03 -1.49 -10.38
C PHE A 113 -3.11 -2.51 -11.04
N THR A 114 -2.48 -3.40 -10.27
CA THR A 114 -1.59 -4.44 -10.79
C THR A 114 -2.31 -5.37 -11.75
N PHE A 115 -3.50 -5.86 -11.38
CA PHE A 115 -4.32 -6.70 -12.24
C PHE A 115 -4.69 -6.00 -13.56
N ALA A 116 -5.11 -4.72 -13.48
CA ALA A 116 -5.41 -3.94 -14.67
C ALA A 116 -4.18 -3.80 -15.59
N GLN A 117 -2.98 -3.58 -15.03
CA GLN A 117 -1.74 -3.50 -15.80
C GLN A 117 -1.40 -4.83 -16.49
N ILE A 118 -1.63 -5.98 -15.83
CA ILE A 118 -1.42 -7.31 -16.44
C ILE A 118 -2.32 -7.47 -17.66
N VAL A 119 -3.61 -7.18 -17.53
CA VAL A 119 -4.57 -7.29 -18.65
C VAL A 119 -4.22 -6.36 -19.80
N LEU A 120 -3.84 -5.13 -19.51
CA LEU A 120 -3.42 -4.16 -20.53
C LEU A 120 -2.11 -4.57 -21.21
N ALA A 121 -1.14 -5.09 -20.47
CA ALA A 121 0.12 -5.59 -21.02
C ALA A 121 -0.11 -6.77 -21.95
N ALA A 122 -0.90 -7.75 -21.53
CA ALA A 122 -1.26 -8.92 -22.33
C ALA A 122 -1.92 -8.56 -23.67
N LYS A 123 -2.68 -7.45 -23.71
CA LYS A 123 -3.32 -6.93 -24.93
C LYS A 123 -2.39 -6.00 -25.74
N GLY A 124 -1.13 -5.80 -25.33
CA GLY A 124 -0.19 -4.90 -25.99
C GLY A 124 -0.64 -3.43 -25.99
N TYR A 125 -1.43 -3.05 -24.97
CA TYR A 125 -2.00 -1.69 -24.89
C TYR A 125 -0.92 -0.61 -24.88
N PHE A 126 0.13 -0.78 -24.10
CA PHE A 126 1.19 0.24 -23.94
C PHE A 126 1.94 0.45 -25.26
N GLN A 127 2.22 -0.62 -25.99
CA GLN A 127 2.88 -0.56 -27.29
C GLN A 127 1.96 0.02 -28.37
N SER A 128 0.69 -0.39 -28.37
CA SER A 128 -0.31 0.07 -29.33
C SER A 128 -0.70 1.54 -29.13
N ALA A 129 -0.88 1.99 -27.87
CA ALA A 129 -1.24 3.36 -27.54
C ALA A 129 -0.21 4.37 -28.07
N GLY A 130 1.08 4.07 -27.93
CA GLY A 130 2.15 4.91 -28.49
C GLY A 130 2.13 4.97 -30.02
N ARG A 131 1.64 3.93 -30.68
CA ARG A 131 1.56 3.85 -32.15
C ARG A 131 0.28 4.46 -32.74
N CYS A 132 -0.75 4.69 -31.93
CA CYS A 132 -1.97 5.38 -32.40
C CYS A 132 -1.65 6.76 -33.01
N LYS A 133 -0.66 7.46 -32.51
CA LYS A 133 -0.18 8.74 -33.07
C LYS A 133 0.38 8.62 -34.49
N LYS A 134 0.78 7.41 -34.92
CA LYS A 134 1.28 7.11 -36.27
C LYS A 134 0.21 6.58 -37.22
N GLY A 135 -1.04 6.47 -36.73
CA GLY A 135 -2.19 6.02 -37.49
C GLY A 135 -2.72 4.66 -37.05
N TYR A 136 -4.00 4.41 -37.43
CA TYR A 136 -4.77 3.22 -37.04
C TYR A 136 -4.05 1.90 -37.36
N TRP A 137 -3.61 1.74 -38.59
CA TRP A 137 -2.99 0.50 -39.04
C TRP A 137 -1.70 0.14 -38.28
N SER A 138 -0.93 1.16 -37.90
CA SER A 138 0.29 0.95 -37.09
C SER A 138 -0.04 0.41 -35.68
N ALA A 139 -1.10 0.93 -35.07
CA ALA A 139 -1.56 0.47 -33.78
C ALA A 139 -2.20 -0.93 -33.85
N GLN A 140 -3.04 -1.18 -34.85
CA GLN A 140 -3.68 -2.48 -35.07
C GLN A 140 -2.65 -3.60 -35.33
N HIS A 141 -1.64 -3.36 -36.16
CA HIS A 141 -0.57 -4.32 -36.41
C HIS A 141 0.19 -4.69 -35.12
N MET A 142 0.40 -3.71 -34.23
CA MET A 142 1.03 -3.99 -32.94
C MET A 142 0.09 -4.80 -32.03
N ALA A 143 -1.19 -4.46 -31.95
CA ALA A 143 -2.16 -5.17 -31.13
C ALA A 143 -2.32 -6.64 -31.56
N GLN A 144 -2.24 -6.93 -32.85
CA GLN A 144 -2.33 -8.32 -33.37
C GLN A 144 -1.16 -9.24 -32.94
N ARG A 145 -0.05 -8.66 -32.48
CA ARG A 145 1.11 -9.41 -31.96
C ARG A 145 0.93 -9.86 -30.50
N HIS A 146 -0.12 -9.38 -29.84
CA HIS A 146 -0.44 -9.68 -28.45
C HIS A 146 -1.78 -10.44 -28.38
N PRO A 147 -1.77 -11.77 -28.18
CA PRO A 147 -2.98 -12.60 -28.22
C PRO A 147 -3.97 -12.30 -27.08
N GLY A 148 -3.53 -11.60 -26.04
CA GLY A 148 -4.29 -11.33 -24.85
C GLY A 148 -4.02 -12.36 -23.75
N ASN A 149 -5.00 -12.59 -22.89
CA ASN A 149 -4.80 -13.41 -21.69
C ASN A 149 -4.80 -14.93 -21.97
N TYR A 150 -5.30 -15.37 -23.13
CA TYR A 150 -5.46 -16.79 -23.43
C TYR A 150 -4.14 -17.54 -23.37
N ARG A 151 -4.04 -18.48 -22.43
CA ARG A 151 -2.83 -19.26 -22.12
C ARG A 151 -1.60 -18.45 -21.73
N LEU A 152 -1.80 -17.17 -21.37
CA LEU A 152 -0.73 -16.31 -20.87
C LEU A 152 -0.19 -16.88 -19.55
N GLN A 153 1.12 -16.95 -19.40
CA GLN A 153 1.76 -17.33 -18.15
C GLN A 153 2.19 -16.10 -17.39
N VAL A 154 1.50 -15.84 -16.27
CA VAL A 154 1.75 -14.67 -15.42
C VAL A 154 2.56 -15.07 -14.19
N GLY A 155 3.77 -14.53 -14.06
CA GLY A 155 4.67 -14.77 -12.94
C GLY A 155 4.45 -13.76 -11.80
N ILE A 156 4.23 -14.27 -10.59
CA ILE A 156 4.09 -13.47 -9.37
C ILE A 156 5.29 -13.74 -8.45
N VAL A 157 6.07 -12.70 -8.20
CA VAL A 157 7.16 -12.74 -7.22
C VAL A 157 6.67 -12.13 -5.91
N GLY A 158 6.54 -12.99 -4.88
CA GLY A 158 6.00 -12.59 -3.58
C GLY A 158 4.47 -12.67 -3.51
N VAL A 159 3.96 -13.61 -2.69
CA VAL A 159 2.52 -13.85 -2.51
C VAL A 159 2.07 -13.42 -1.10
N GLY A 160 2.51 -12.21 -0.71
CA GLY A 160 2.03 -11.53 0.49
C GLY A 160 0.63 -10.96 0.28
N SER A 161 0.30 -9.87 0.98
CA SER A 161 -1.04 -9.24 0.93
C SER A 161 -1.47 -8.85 -0.48
N ILE A 162 -0.59 -8.18 -1.22
CA ILE A 162 -0.88 -7.70 -2.57
C ILE A 162 -0.87 -8.88 -3.55
N GLY A 163 0.20 -9.69 -3.54
CA GLY A 163 0.33 -10.83 -4.46
C GLY A 163 -0.82 -11.82 -4.33
N SER A 164 -1.28 -12.12 -3.12
CA SER A 164 -2.45 -12.98 -2.90
C SER A 164 -3.72 -12.40 -3.53
N LEU A 165 -3.96 -11.09 -3.38
CA LEU A 165 -5.11 -10.41 -4.00
C LEU A 165 -5.01 -10.37 -5.52
N VAL A 166 -3.80 -10.26 -6.08
CA VAL A 166 -3.59 -10.37 -7.54
C VAL A 166 -3.89 -11.78 -8.02
N CYS A 167 -3.38 -12.81 -7.33
CA CYS A 167 -3.66 -14.21 -7.66
C CYS A 167 -5.17 -14.50 -7.68
N GLU A 168 -5.93 -14.02 -6.68
CA GLU A 168 -7.38 -14.18 -6.66
C GLU A 168 -8.06 -13.52 -7.87
N ARG A 169 -7.60 -12.35 -8.31
CA ARG A 169 -8.15 -11.68 -9.49
C ARG A 169 -7.77 -12.38 -10.79
N LEU A 170 -6.58 -12.97 -10.87
CA LEU A 170 -6.15 -13.72 -12.06
C LEU A 170 -7.04 -14.93 -12.35
N LYS A 171 -7.70 -15.52 -11.35
CA LYS A 171 -8.70 -16.58 -11.54
C LYS A 171 -9.90 -16.16 -12.38
N THR A 172 -10.13 -14.87 -12.57
CA THR A 172 -11.27 -14.33 -13.33
C THR A 172 -10.97 -14.19 -14.82
N ILE A 173 -9.73 -14.42 -15.24
CA ILE A 173 -9.30 -14.36 -16.64
C ILE A 173 -8.64 -15.67 -17.06
N ASP A 174 -8.55 -15.90 -18.38
CA ASP A 174 -7.98 -17.12 -18.93
C ASP A 174 -6.45 -17.01 -19.04
N CYS A 175 -5.77 -17.21 -17.91
CA CYS A 175 -4.32 -17.25 -17.81
C CYS A 175 -3.85 -18.34 -16.83
N GLU A 176 -2.59 -18.73 -16.90
CA GLU A 176 -1.92 -19.58 -15.92
C GLU A 176 -1.07 -18.70 -14.99
N ALA A 177 -1.30 -18.77 -13.68
CA ALA A 177 -0.52 -18.03 -12.71
C ALA A 177 0.57 -18.91 -12.08
N LEU A 178 1.83 -18.48 -12.21
CA LEU A 178 3.00 -19.06 -11.58
C LEU A 178 3.43 -18.17 -10.43
N ALA A 179 3.92 -18.76 -9.35
CA ALA A 179 4.34 -17.97 -8.19
C ALA A 179 5.68 -18.44 -7.64
N TYR A 180 6.47 -17.47 -7.21
CA TYR A 180 7.65 -17.70 -6.38
C TYR A 180 7.51 -16.92 -5.08
N ASP A 181 7.49 -17.64 -3.96
CA ASP A 181 7.55 -17.06 -2.62
C ASP A 181 8.15 -18.12 -1.68
N PRO A 182 9.27 -17.84 -0.97
CA PRO A 182 9.94 -18.82 -0.11
C PRO A 182 9.13 -19.21 1.13
N TYR A 183 8.06 -18.47 1.44
CA TYR A 183 7.23 -18.69 2.63
C TYR A 183 5.82 -19.20 2.29
N LEU A 184 5.48 -19.36 1.01
CA LEU A 184 4.16 -19.84 0.58
C LEU A 184 4.09 -21.35 0.63
N SER A 185 3.14 -21.91 1.37
CA SER A 185 2.90 -23.36 1.40
C SER A 185 2.19 -23.82 0.12
N GLU A 186 2.44 -25.09 -0.26
CA GLU A 186 1.75 -25.75 -1.39
C GLU A 186 0.22 -25.73 -1.26
N GLU A 187 -0.29 -25.89 -0.03
CA GLU A 187 -1.73 -25.85 0.24
C GLU A 187 -2.30 -24.48 -0.10
N ARG A 188 -1.62 -23.41 0.37
CA ARG A 188 -2.06 -22.05 0.10
C ARG A 188 -1.89 -21.67 -1.38
N ALA A 189 -0.85 -22.12 -2.04
CA ALA A 189 -0.68 -21.92 -3.47
C ALA A 189 -1.84 -22.53 -4.27
N ARG A 190 -2.22 -23.77 -3.94
CA ARG A 190 -3.39 -24.43 -4.54
C ARG A 190 -4.69 -23.67 -4.29
N ALA A 191 -4.90 -23.19 -3.07
CA ALA A 191 -6.09 -22.39 -2.73
C ALA A 191 -6.12 -21.09 -3.54
N LEU A 192 -4.98 -20.46 -3.80
CA LEU A 192 -4.85 -19.28 -4.63
C LEU A 192 -4.91 -19.57 -6.13
N GLY A 193 -4.89 -20.84 -6.54
CA GLY A 193 -4.92 -21.23 -7.95
C GLY A 193 -3.61 -20.93 -8.68
N VAL A 194 -2.48 -20.95 -7.98
CA VAL A 194 -1.15 -20.71 -8.57
C VAL A 194 -0.27 -21.94 -8.47
N ARG A 195 0.61 -22.12 -9.44
CA ARG A 195 1.65 -23.15 -9.41
C ARG A 195 2.94 -22.58 -8.83
N LEU A 196 3.45 -23.19 -7.74
CA LEU A 196 4.74 -22.80 -7.18
C LEU A 196 5.88 -23.27 -8.10
N VAL A 197 6.81 -22.38 -8.33
CA VAL A 197 7.99 -22.61 -9.16
C VAL A 197 9.23 -21.97 -8.54
N SER A 198 10.40 -22.37 -8.99
CA SER A 198 11.64 -21.68 -8.65
C SER A 198 11.72 -20.30 -9.32
N LEU A 199 12.49 -19.39 -8.75
CA LEU A 199 12.66 -18.06 -9.35
C LEU A 199 13.23 -18.12 -10.78
N PRO A 200 14.27 -18.94 -11.08
CA PRO A 200 14.74 -19.12 -12.45
C PRO A 200 13.68 -19.66 -13.40
N GLU A 201 12.89 -20.66 -12.96
CA GLU A 201 11.79 -21.22 -13.76
C GLU A 201 10.73 -20.15 -14.06
N LEU A 202 10.34 -19.34 -13.06
CA LEU A 202 9.37 -18.27 -13.26
C LEU A 202 9.82 -17.30 -14.36
N PHE A 203 11.08 -16.85 -14.32
CA PHE A 203 11.60 -15.93 -15.34
C PHE A 203 11.84 -16.55 -16.70
N SER A 204 11.96 -17.87 -16.81
CA SER A 204 12.13 -18.56 -18.08
C SER A 204 10.80 -18.97 -18.74
N SER A 205 9.72 -19.06 -17.96
CA SER A 205 8.43 -19.60 -18.41
C SER A 205 7.36 -18.54 -18.62
N CYS A 206 7.48 -17.38 -17.97
CA CYS A 206 6.44 -16.33 -18.07
C CYS A 206 6.64 -15.43 -19.29
N ASP A 207 5.53 -14.93 -19.81
CA ASP A 207 5.44 -14.00 -20.96
C ASP A 207 5.84 -12.57 -20.64
#